data_f86f3777679f76a32f3e6cb6a573d03a
#
_entry.id   f86f3777679f76a32f3e6cb6a573d03a
#
_cell.length_a   1.000
_cell.length_b   1.000
_cell.length_c   1.000
_cell.angle_alpha   90.00
_cell.angle_beta   90.00
_cell.angle_gamma   90.00
#
_symmetry.space_group_name_H-M   'P 1'
#
loop_
_entity.id
_entity.type
_entity.pdbx_description
1 polymer ?
#
loop_
_entity_poly.entity_id
_entity_poly.type
_entity_poly.pdbx_seq_one_letter_code
_entity_poly.pdbx_strand_id
1 'polypeptide(L)'
;MITARFSLGAFCDEDNDVADVQGYATAAVSEPVTVDSNSLSSVPQSENINTSEPILLIEALTNFWDFDNSEYVKKRQLRGFDIKQRNCKEKLGIVRRYWATYFDADRTVQSLTSRELDEFLLSLRRDRGLSADTVNKTMTAGNMAFEFLIKEGRLEKNPLTGVERFRVQARKRGIPTETEMKQLMALDWDWTDSVYKLAFKVAALFGLRAGEISGLQVCDIDAVADLLYIRHSWNDTDKLKDTKNGDDRTIPIEHGVALELLANARRNPSYSDTSFVFWSSKVNDQPIWPSSFDDDFYIAMQKIGISEEQRKERNIVFHSLRHYCATQIAQRTSLEIAMKILGHRTEEMTRLYSAHETQTKLNNVKDVLAQGWKILESA
;
A
#
# COMPACT_ATOMS: atom_id res chain seq x y z
N MET A 1 19.25 29.06 38.61
CA MET A 1 19.64 29.99 37.52
C MET A 1 20.76 29.32 36.73
N ILE A 2 20.43 28.68 35.64
CA ILE A 2 21.39 28.32 34.58
C ILE A 2 20.65 28.52 33.28
N THR A 3 21.03 29.60 32.60
CA THR A 3 20.52 30.02 31.29
C THR A 3 21.34 29.31 30.21
N ALA A 4 20.74 28.42 29.44
CA ALA A 4 21.33 27.89 28.22
C ALA A 4 20.77 28.65 27.02
N ARG A 5 21.62 29.43 26.36
CA ARG A 5 21.35 30.09 25.08
C ARG A 5 21.47 29.03 23.96
N PHE A 6 20.44 28.87 23.16
CA PHE A 6 20.56 28.24 21.83
C PHE A 6 20.73 29.31 20.77
N SER A 7 21.83 29.21 20.05
CA SER A 7 22.20 30.03 18.92
C SER A 7 21.44 29.56 17.68
N LEU A 8 20.71 30.50 17.03
CA LEU A 8 20.20 30.30 15.67
C LEU A 8 21.39 30.41 14.70
N GLY A 9 21.63 29.36 13.96
CA GLY A 9 22.47 29.38 12.76
C GLY A 9 21.62 29.81 11.57
N ALA A 10 21.95 30.98 11.02
CA ALA A 10 21.44 31.46 9.76
C ALA A 10 22.05 30.66 8.60
N PHE A 11 21.23 30.23 7.64
CA PHE A 11 21.70 29.86 6.32
C PHE A 11 21.11 30.83 5.30
N CYS A 12 22.04 31.37 4.54
CA CYS A 12 21.83 32.38 3.51
C CYS A 12 21.05 31.85 2.30
N ASP A 13 20.29 32.79 1.72
CA ASP A 13 19.72 32.74 0.38
C ASP A 13 20.82 32.80 -0.69
N GLU A 14 20.50 32.21 -1.84
CA GLU A 14 20.93 32.50 -3.22
C GLU A 14 20.47 31.27 -4.06
N ASP A 15 19.79 31.31 -5.21
CA ASP A 15 19.45 32.31 -6.18
C ASP A 15 18.18 31.90 -6.95
N ASN A 16 17.39 32.91 -7.29
CA ASN A 16 16.31 32.85 -8.27
C ASN A 16 16.91 32.69 -9.68
N ASP A 17 16.28 31.85 -10.49
CA ASP A 17 16.14 32.12 -11.92
C ASP A 17 14.79 31.61 -12.46
N VAL A 18 13.91 32.57 -12.68
CA VAL A 18 12.66 32.46 -13.41
C VAL A 18 12.98 32.76 -14.88
N ALA A 19 12.79 31.77 -15.74
CA ALA A 19 12.76 32.03 -17.19
C ALA A 19 11.34 31.80 -17.71
N ASP A 20 10.72 32.92 -17.93
CA ASP A 20 9.48 33.17 -18.67
C ASP A 20 9.76 32.94 -20.19
N VAL A 21 8.97 32.13 -20.88
CA VAL A 21 8.97 32.07 -22.35
C VAL A 21 7.52 32.08 -22.85
N GLN A 22 7.01 33.29 -23.03
CA GLN A 22 5.98 33.55 -24.06
C GLN A 22 6.67 34.22 -25.25
N GLY A 23 6.40 33.73 -26.45
CA GLY A 23 6.88 34.41 -27.67
C GLY A 23 6.44 33.67 -28.95
N TYR A 24 5.21 33.94 -29.38
CA TYR A 24 4.82 33.69 -30.77
C TYR A 24 5.52 34.69 -31.69
N ALA A 25 6.15 34.21 -32.75
CA ALA A 25 6.49 35.03 -33.92
C ALA A 25 6.30 34.25 -35.21
N THR A 26 5.51 34.86 -36.07
CA THR A 26 5.10 34.43 -37.41
C THR A 26 6.19 34.70 -38.46
N ALA A 27 6.28 33.72 -39.39
CA ALA A 27 6.53 33.85 -40.82
C ALA A 27 7.75 34.62 -41.36
N ALA A 28 8.57 33.90 -42.12
CA ALA A 28 9.04 34.36 -43.42
C ALA A 28 9.32 33.19 -44.35
N VAL A 29 8.67 33.25 -45.49
CA VAL A 29 8.86 32.35 -46.64
C VAL A 29 10.18 32.69 -47.30
N SER A 30 11.07 31.75 -47.57
CA SER A 30 12.19 31.85 -48.46
C SER A 30 12.37 30.58 -49.28
N GLU A 31 12.71 30.78 -50.53
CA GLU A 31 12.66 29.95 -51.71
C GLU A 31 13.35 28.58 -51.68
N PRO A 32 13.05 27.69 -52.67
CA PRO A 32 13.49 26.30 -52.64
C PRO A 32 14.95 26.14 -53.08
N VAL A 33 15.71 25.51 -52.19
CA VAL A 33 17.08 25.00 -52.53
C VAL A 33 16.91 23.63 -53.19
N THR A 34 17.36 23.57 -54.41
CA THR A 34 17.53 22.32 -55.16
C THR A 34 18.64 21.47 -54.50
N VAL A 35 18.27 20.31 -53.96
CA VAL A 35 19.23 19.34 -53.45
C VAL A 35 19.37 18.20 -54.44
N ASP A 36 20.65 18.02 -54.87
CA ASP A 36 21.08 16.94 -55.75
C ASP A 36 20.71 15.56 -55.20
N SER A 37 20.09 14.77 -56.06
CA SER A 37 19.79 13.36 -55.86
C SER A 37 21.04 12.49 -56.05
N ASN A 38 21.91 12.34 -55.04
CA ASN A 38 22.82 11.21 -54.95
C ASN A 38 23.59 11.19 -53.62
N SER A 39 22.89 10.75 -52.53
CA SER A 39 23.54 10.12 -51.37
C SER A 39 22.47 9.42 -50.52
N LEU A 40 21.84 8.40 -51.04
CA LEU A 40 21.13 7.38 -50.26
C LEU A 40 22.18 6.42 -49.72
N SER A 41 22.74 6.69 -48.57
CA SER A 41 23.50 5.72 -47.81
C SER A 41 22.93 5.55 -46.43
N SER A 42 22.38 4.34 -46.23
CA SER A 42 22.15 3.64 -44.96
C SER A 42 21.20 4.31 -43.95
N VAL A 43 19.90 4.04 -44.13
CA VAL A 43 19.00 3.82 -43.02
C VAL A 43 19.60 2.69 -42.16
N PRO A 44 19.76 2.86 -40.82
CA PRO A 44 20.18 1.74 -40.00
C PRO A 44 19.13 0.64 -40.16
N GLN A 45 19.58 -0.50 -40.71
CA GLN A 45 18.77 -1.70 -40.74
C GLN A 45 18.30 -1.99 -39.32
N SER A 46 16.98 -2.10 -39.13
CA SER A 46 16.38 -2.64 -37.92
C SER A 46 17.18 -3.88 -37.54
N GLU A 47 17.78 -3.84 -36.35
CA GLU A 47 18.40 -5.00 -35.73
C GLU A 47 17.44 -6.17 -35.86
N ASN A 48 17.92 -7.26 -36.48
CA ASN A 48 17.14 -8.49 -36.64
C ASN A 48 16.69 -8.96 -35.25
N ILE A 49 15.44 -8.72 -34.94
CA ILE A 49 14.80 -9.25 -33.76
C ILE A 49 14.87 -10.78 -33.85
N ASN A 50 15.71 -11.40 -33.05
CA ASN A 50 15.86 -12.86 -33.01
C ASN A 50 14.65 -13.46 -32.27
N THR A 51 13.47 -13.47 -32.89
CA THR A 51 12.23 -14.05 -32.36
C THR A 51 12.17 -15.57 -32.51
N SER A 52 13.24 -16.20 -33.01
CA SER A 52 13.26 -17.61 -33.42
C SER A 52 13.46 -18.61 -32.27
N GLU A 53 13.99 -18.18 -31.13
CA GLU A 53 14.20 -19.10 -29.99
C GLU A 53 12.90 -19.32 -29.20
N PRO A 54 12.52 -20.59 -28.94
CA PRO A 54 11.34 -20.88 -28.14
C PRO A 54 11.51 -20.40 -26.70
N ILE A 55 10.54 -19.64 -26.20
CA ILE A 55 10.52 -19.11 -24.84
C ILE A 55 9.57 -19.95 -24.00
N LEU A 56 10.09 -20.73 -23.04
CA LEU A 56 9.27 -21.52 -22.14
C LEU A 56 8.42 -20.61 -21.25
N LEU A 57 7.10 -20.81 -21.28
CA LEU A 57 6.13 -19.94 -20.62
C LEU A 57 6.39 -19.79 -19.12
N ILE A 58 6.45 -20.90 -18.41
CA ILE A 58 6.56 -20.89 -16.93
C ILE A 58 7.92 -20.36 -16.49
N GLU A 59 8.97 -20.68 -17.23
CA GLU A 59 10.31 -20.14 -16.97
C GLU A 59 10.34 -18.63 -17.19
N ALA A 60 9.81 -18.14 -18.30
CA ALA A 60 9.76 -16.71 -18.60
C ALA A 60 8.98 -15.92 -17.53
N LEU A 61 7.80 -16.43 -17.09
CA LEU A 61 7.02 -15.79 -16.04
C LEU A 61 7.75 -15.83 -14.69
N THR A 62 8.43 -16.94 -14.39
CA THR A 62 9.19 -17.10 -13.15
C THR A 62 10.37 -16.14 -13.10
N ASN A 63 11.18 -16.11 -14.18
CA ASN A 63 12.34 -15.23 -14.29
C ASN A 63 11.93 -13.74 -14.27
N PHE A 64 10.79 -13.40 -14.87
CA PHE A 64 10.29 -12.03 -14.85
C PHE A 64 9.93 -11.55 -13.42
N TRP A 65 9.39 -12.42 -12.58
CA TRP A 65 8.98 -12.10 -11.21
C TRP A 65 10.01 -12.48 -10.14
N ASP A 66 11.19 -12.99 -10.51
CA ASP A 66 12.31 -13.22 -9.59
C ASP A 66 12.93 -11.87 -9.19
N PHE A 67 12.67 -11.44 -7.95
CA PHE A 67 13.09 -10.11 -7.49
C PHE A 67 14.61 -9.88 -7.61
N ASP A 68 15.41 -10.90 -7.31
CA ASP A 68 16.86 -10.76 -7.23
C ASP A 68 17.54 -10.87 -8.61
N ASN A 69 16.96 -11.67 -9.52
CA ASN A 69 17.58 -12.00 -10.81
C ASN A 69 16.92 -11.32 -12.01
N SER A 70 15.64 -10.88 -11.87
CA SER A 70 14.86 -10.32 -12.98
C SER A 70 15.51 -9.09 -13.63
N GLU A 71 15.70 -9.14 -14.94
CA GLU A 71 16.12 -7.98 -15.73
C GLU A 71 15.07 -6.85 -15.69
N TYR A 72 13.80 -7.20 -15.66
CA TYR A 72 12.74 -6.22 -15.51
C TYR A 72 12.89 -5.42 -14.21
N VAL A 73 13.10 -6.10 -13.09
CA VAL A 73 13.27 -5.45 -11.78
C VAL A 73 14.50 -4.56 -11.79
N LYS A 74 15.65 -5.07 -12.26
CA LYS A 74 16.90 -4.31 -12.35
C LYS A 74 16.76 -3.06 -13.22
N LYS A 75 16.18 -3.19 -14.42
CA LYS A 75 15.94 -2.06 -15.34
C LYS A 75 14.99 -1.02 -14.73
N ARG A 76 13.96 -1.43 -13.98
CA ARG A 76 13.03 -0.51 -13.30
C ARG A 76 13.71 0.21 -12.14
N GLN A 77 14.48 -0.48 -11.32
CA GLN A 77 15.24 0.13 -10.21
C GLN A 77 16.26 1.16 -10.70
N LEU A 78 17.02 0.85 -11.78
CA LEU A 78 17.92 1.78 -12.41
C LEU A 78 17.25 3.06 -12.94
N ARG A 79 15.96 2.99 -13.27
CA ARG A 79 15.14 4.15 -13.66
C ARG A 79 14.47 4.85 -12.47
N GLY A 80 14.84 4.52 -11.24
CA GLY A 80 14.31 5.13 -10.01
C GLY A 80 12.93 4.61 -9.58
N PHE A 81 12.41 3.53 -10.18
CA PHE A 81 11.15 2.94 -9.73
C PHE A 81 11.37 1.98 -8.55
N ASP A 82 10.61 2.17 -7.51
CA ASP A 82 10.65 1.32 -6.33
C ASP A 82 9.80 0.05 -6.53
N ILE A 83 10.45 -1.01 -7.00
CA ILE A 83 9.83 -2.34 -7.11
C ILE A 83 10.01 -3.09 -5.80
N LYS A 84 8.92 -3.37 -5.11
CA LYS A 84 8.94 -4.07 -3.82
C LYS A 84 9.07 -5.60 -4.01
N GLN A 85 9.95 -6.22 -3.23
CA GLN A 85 10.13 -7.67 -3.21
C GLN A 85 8.81 -8.41 -2.95
N ARG A 86 7.99 -7.91 -2.03
CA ARG A 86 6.67 -8.47 -1.74
C ARG A 86 5.77 -8.58 -2.97
N ASN A 87 5.75 -7.54 -3.83
CA ASN A 87 4.94 -7.57 -5.05
C ASN A 87 5.40 -8.67 -6.00
N CYS A 88 6.71 -8.82 -6.19
CA CYS A 88 7.29 -9.89 -7.00
C CYS A 88 6.95 -11.28 -6.42
N LYS A 89 7.11 -11.46 -5.10
CA LYS A 89 6.77 -12.70 -4.40
C LYS A 89 5.27 -13.07 -4.54
N GLU A 90 4.37 -12.10 -4.43
CA GLU A 90 2.93 -12.30 -4.64
C GLU A 90 2.63 -12.73 -6.08
N LYS A 91 3.25 -12.08 -7.08
CA LYS A 91 3.07 -12.42 -8.50
C LYS A 91 3.67 -13.77 -8.84
N LEU A 92 4.86 -14.08 -8.31
CA LEU A 92 5.47 -15.41 -8.46
C LEU A 92 4.59 -16.51 -7.83
N GLY A 93 3.96 -16.22 -6.69
CA GLY A 93 2.97 -17.09 -6.08
C GLY A 93 1.73 -17.33 -6.98
N ILE A 94 1.29 -16.32 -7.72
CA ILE A 94 0.20 -16.45 -8.72
C ILE A 94 0.66 -17.32 -9.89
N VAL A 95 1.87 -17.11 -10.41
CA VAL A 95 2.45 -17.94 -11.49
C VAL A 95 2.47 -19.40 -11.08
N ARG A 96 3.01 -19.72 -9.91
CA ARG A 96 3.11 -21.10 -9.41
C ARG A 96 1.76 -21.77 -9.17
N ARG A 97 0.76 -21.04 -8.65
CA ARG A 97 -0.56 -21.61 -8.30
C ARG A 97 -1.50 -21.76 -9.48
N TYR A 98 -1.39 -20.92 -10.49
CA TYR A 98 -2.38 -20.86 -11.57
C TYR A 98 -1.79 -21.16 -12.94
N TRP A 99 -0.71 -20.50 -13.34
CA TRP A 99 -0.09 -20.72 -14.66
C TRP A 99 0.60 -22.09 -14.72
N ALA A 100 1.47 -22.41 -13.78
CA ALA A 100 2.21 -23.67 -13.77
C ALA A 100 1.34 -24.91 -13.47
N THR A 101 0.09 -24.71 -13.04
CA THR A 101 -0.85 -25.84 -12.81
C THR A 101 -1.80 -26.07 -14.00
N TYR A 102 -1.83 -25.16 -14.95
CA TYR A 102 -2.69 -25.24 -16.14
C TYR A 102 -1.91 -25.55 -17.42
N PHE A 103 -0.74 -24.96 -17.58
CA PHE A 103 0.11 -25.12 -18.75
C PHE A 103 1.24 -26.12 -18.46
N ASP A 104 1.56 -26.97 -19.45
CA ASP A 104 2.66 -27.91 -19.40
C ASP A 104 4.02 -27.19 -19.34
N ALA A 105 5.03 -27.86 -18.79
CA ALA A 105 6.34 -27.26 -18.55
C ALA A 105 7.11 -26.89 -19.84
N ASP A 106 6.85 -27.62 -20.94
CA ASP A 106 7.42 -27.41 -22.27
C ASP A 106 6.64 -26.40 -23.13
N ARG A 107 5.53 -25.86 -22.59
CA ARG A 107 4.71 -24.87 -23.31
C ARG A 107 5.50 -23.60 -23.56
N THR A 108 5.51 -23.13 -24.83
CA THR A 108 6.19 -21.87 -25.21
C THR A 108 5.22 -20.70 -25.27
N VAL A 109 5.73 -19.48 -25.05
CA VAL A 109 4.95 -18.25 -25.14
C VAL A 109 4.44 -18.03 -26.58
N GLN A 110 5.28 -18.36 -27.58
CA GLN A 110 4.91 -18.19 -28.99
C GLN A 110 3.78 -19.12 -29.45
N SER A 111 3.58 -20.26 -28.78
CA SER A 111 2.52 -21.21 -29.11
C SER A 111 1.17 -20.87 -28.46
N LEU A 112 1.11 -19.86 -27.58
CA LEU A 112 -0.12 -19.46 -26.92
C LEU A 112 -1.06 -18.72 -27.89
N THR A 113 -2.33 -19.01 -27.78
CA THR A 113 -3.39 -18.27 -28.48
C THR A 113 -4.24 -17.47 -27.49
N SER A 114 -4.78 -16.34 -27.93
CA SER A 114 -5.69 -15.54 -27.10
C SER A 114 -6.93 -16.35 -26.66
N ARG A 115 -7.43 -17.24 -27.49
CA ARG A 115 -8.55 -18.14 -27.16
C ARG A 115 -8.21 -19.10 -26.03
N GLU A 116 -7.01 -19.68 -26.04
CA GLU A 116 -6.55 -20.60 -25.00
C GLU A 116 -6.35 -19.85 -23.67
N LEU A 117 -5.80 -18.64 -23.70
CA LEU A 117 -5.63 -17.80 -22.52
C LEU A 117 -6.98 -17.34 -21.95
N ASP A 118 -7.95 -17.02 -22.80
CA ASP A 118 -9.30 -16.70 -22.36
C ASP A 118 -9.94 -17.91 -21.65
N GLU A 119 -9.87 -19.11 -22.25
CA GLU A 119 -10.38 -20.33 -21.61
C GLU A 119 -9.65 -20.65 -20.30
N PHE A 120 -8.33 -20.45 -20.24
CA PHE A 120 -7.58 -20.55 -18.98
C PHE A 120 -8.17 -19.66 -17.88
N LEU A 121 -8.38 -18.37 -18.18
CA LEU A 121 -8.91 -17.40 -17.21
C LEU A 121 -10.38 -17.72 -16.86
N LEU A 122 -11.19 -18.15 -17.82
CA LEU A 122 -12.56 -18.62 -17.59
C LEU A 122 -12.59 -19.85 -16.68
N SER A 123 -11.66 -20.80 -16.87
CA SER A 123 -11.55 -21.99 -16.02
C SER A 123 -11.24 -21.66 -14.56
N LEU A 124 -10.41 -20.63 -14.32
CA LEU A 124 -10.13 -20.16 -12.95
C LEU A 124 -11.41 -19.64 -12.25
N ARG A 125 -12.31 -19.01 -12.98
CA ARG A 125 -13.63 -18.59 -12.46
C ARG A 125 -14.58 -19.76 -12.26
N ARG A 126 -14.75 -20.56 -13.30
CA ARG A 126 -15.76 -21.63 -13.39
C ARG A 126 -15.40 -22.79 -12.48
N ASP A 127 -14.17 -23.30 -12.59
CA ASP A 127 -13.79 -24.58 -12.02
C ASP A 127 -13.13 -24.43 -10.62
N ARG A 128 -12.44 -23.29 -10.39
CA ARG A 128 -11.80 -23.00 -9.10
C ARG A 128 -12.54 -21.94 -8.26
N GLY A 129 -13.63 -21.35 -8.76
CA GLY A 129 -14.43 -20.38 -8.02
C GLY A 129 -13.71 -19.08 -7.63
N LEU A 130 -12.59 -18.73 -8.29
CA LEU A 130 -11.80 -17.56 -7.92
C LEU A 130 -12.57 -16.26 -8.16
N SER A 131 -12.30 -15.23 -7.37
CA SER A 131 -12.89 -13.90 -7.57
C SER A 131 -12.42 -13.27 -8.90
N ALA A 132 -13.26 -12.43 -9.51
CA ALA A 132 -12.88 -11.66 -10.70
C ALA A 132 -11.58 -10.87 -10.53
N ASP A 133 -11.36 -10.29 -9.35
CA ASP A 133 -10.13 -9.58 -9.01
C ASP A 133 -8.89 -10.50 -9.00
N THR A 134 -9.01 -11.71 -8.45
CA THR A 134 -7.93 -12.69 -8.44
C THR A 134 -7.57 -13.14 -9.86
N VAL A 135 -8.57 -13.40 -10.70
CA VAL A 135 -8.34 -13.77 -12.10
C VAL A 135 -7.71 -12.62 -12.90
N ASN A 136 -8.18 -11.39 -12.70
CA ASN A 136 -7.55 -10.22 -13.32
C ASN A 136 -6.10 -10.00 -12.85
N LYS A 137 -5.77 -10.30 -11.59
CA LYS A 137 -4.39 -10.29 -11.09
C LYS A 137 -3.54 -11.38 -11.75
N THR A 138 -4.14 -12.55 -12.02
CA THR A 138 -3.48 -13.64 -12.74
C THR A 138 -3.18 -13.23 -14.19
N MET A 139 -4.13 -12.65 -14.88
CA MET A 139 -3.95 -12.07 -16.21
C MET A 139 -2.85 -11.00 -16.21
N THR A 140 -2.87 -10.09 -15.22
CA THR A 140 -1.86 -9.01 -15.11
C THR A 140 -0.45 -9.56 -14.93
N ALA A 141 -0.29 -10.66 -14.18
CA ALA A 141 1.02 -11.27 -13.96
C ALA A 141 1.64 -11.78 -15.28
N GLY A 142 0.85 -12.37 -16.16
CA GLY A 142 1.30 -12.78 -17.50
C GLY A 142 1.50 -11.58 -18.43
N ASN A 143 0.52 -10.68 -18.50
CA ASN A 143 0.57 -9.53 -19.38
C ASN A 143 1.84 -8.67 -19.22
N MET A 144 2.25 -8.40 -17.99
CA MET A 144 3.46 -7.60 -17.72
C MET A 144 4.72 -8.29 -18.24
N ALA A 145 4.81 -9.60 -18.12
CA ALA A 145 5.94 -10.36 -18.64
C ALA A 145 5.97 -10.38 -20.17
N PHE A 146 4.81 -10.57 -20.82
CA PHE A 146 4.71 -10.55 -22.27
C PHE A 146 5.04 -9.17 -22.86
N GLU A 147 4.53 -8.09 -22.25
CA GLU A 147 4.88 -6.71 -22.63
C GLU A 147 6.41 -6.44 -22.47
N PHE A 148 7.01 -7.01 -21.47
CA PHE A 148 8.47 -6.90 -21.29
C PHE A 148 9.22 -7.65 -22.39
N LEU A 149 8.83 -8.88 -22.72
CA LEU A 149 9.43 -9.66 -23.82
C LEU A 149 9.33 -8.96 -25.17
N ILE A 150 8.20 -8.27 -25.42
CA ILE A 150 8.02 -7.45 -26.64
C ILE A 150 9.00 -6.29 -26.65
N LYS A 151 9.14 -5.56 -25.53
CA LYS A 151 10.09 -4.44 -25.40
C LYS A 151 11.56 -4.85 -25.56
N GLU A 152 11.87 -6.10 -25.21
CA GLU A 152 13.20 -6.69 -25.41
C GLU A 152 13.36 -7.30 -26.83
N GLY A 153 12.38 -7.18 -27.70
CA GLY A 153 12.43 -7.73 -29.06
C GLY A 153 12.39 -9.26 -29.13
N ARG A 154 11.99 -9.94 -28.05
CA ARG A 154 11.95 -11.40 -27.94
C ARG A 154 10.58 -12.01 -28.27
N LEU A 155 9.54 -11.19 -28.33
CA LEU A 155 8.17 -11.58 -28.66
C LEU A 155 7.57 -10.53 -29.60
N GLU A 156 6.93 -10.92 -30.68
CA GLU A 156 6.32 -10.01 -31.64
C GLU A 156 4.98 -9.45 -31.17
N LYS A 157 4.17 -10.30 -30.56
CA LYS A 157 2.80 -9.97 -30.18
C LYS A 157 2.45 -10.53 -28.81
N ASN A 158 1.74 -9.74 -28.03
CA ASN A 158 1.22 -10.18 -26.74
C ASN A 158 0.05 -11.17 -26.95
N PRO A 159 0.18 -12.42 -26.47
CA PRO A 159 -0.87 -13.43 -26.65
C PRO A 159 -2.16 -13.11 -25.85
N LEU A 160 -2.12 -12.19 -24.88
CA LEU A 160 -3.30 -11.68 -24.17
C LEU A 160 -4.01 -10.54 -24.91
N THR A 161 -3.54 -10.12 -26.09
CA THR A 161 -4.23 -9.09 -26.88
C THR A 161 -5.64 -9.55 -27.26
N GLY A 162 -6.65 -8.73 -26.90
CA GLY A 162 -8.05 -9.03 -27.14
C GLY A 162 -8.74 -9.89 -26.08
N VAL A 163 -8.03 -10.39 -25.09
CA VAL A 163 -8.63 -11.08 -23.95
C VAL A 163 -9.23 -10.05 -22.99
N GLU A 164 -10.52 -10.21 -22.67
CA GLU A 164 -11.25 -9.26 -21.84
C GLU A 164 -10.99 -9.47 -20.35
N ARG A 165 -10.99 -8.37 -19.61
CA ARG A 165 -10.94 -8.42 -18.13
C ARG A 165 -12.30 -8.75 -17.55
N PHE A 166 -12.30 -9.51 -16.47
CA PHE A 166 -13.52 -9.77 -15.71
C PHE A 166 -14.00 -8.51 -15.00
N ARG A 167 -15.31 -8.25 -15.06
CA ARG A 167 -15.93 -7.15 -14.34
C ARG A 167 -15.84 -7.40 -12.83
N VAL A 168 -15.08 -6.57 -12.13
CA VAL A 168 -14.99 -6.62 -10.68
C VAL A 168 -16.15 -5.83 -10.07
N GLN A 169 -16.99 -6.53 -9.33
CA GLN A 169 -17.99 -5.87 -8.48
C GLN A 169 -17.34 -5.56 -7.14
N ALA A 170 -17.07 -4.29 -6.89
CA ALA A 170 -16.54 -3.85 -5.61
C ALA A 170 -17.56 -4.14 -4.50
N ARG A 171 -17.25 -5.10 -3.64
CA ARG A 171 -18.08 -5.38 -2.47
C ARG A 171 -17.80 -4.32 -1.41
N LYS A 172 -18.84 -3.56 -1.03
CA LYS A 172 -18.71 -2.54 0.01
C LYS A 172 -18.17 -3.16 1.29
N ARG A 173 -17.19 -2.51 1.90
CA ARG A 173 -16.65 -2.91 3.20
C ARG A 173 -17.68 -2.62 4.28
N GLY A 174 -18.05 -3.62 5.07
CA GLY A 174 -18.83 -3.43 6.29
C GLY A 174 -17.96 -2.87 7.42
N ILE A 175 -18.61 -2.25 8.37
CA ILE A 175 -18.01 -1.77 9.62
C ILE A 175 -18.78 -2.34 10.81
N PRO A 176 -18.13 -2.56 11.97
CA PRO A 176 -18.85 -2.84 13.21
C PRO A 176 -19.75 -1.68 13.58
N THR A 177 -20.89 -1.98 14.18
CA THR A 177 -21.77 -0.95 14.79
C THR A 177 -21.13 -0.41 16.06
N GLU A 178 -21.63 0.72 16.56
CA GLU A 178 -21.17 1.28 17.84
C GLU A 178 -21.41 0.31 18.99
N THR A 179 -22.54 -0.40 19.00
CA THR A 179 -22.86 -1.42 20.01
C THR A 179 -21.87 -2.59 19.95
N GLU A 180 -21.54 -3.08 18.76
CA GLU A 180 -20.56 -4.14 18.58
C GLU A 180 -19.15 -3.69 19.00
N MET A 181 -18.78 -2.43 18.71
CA MET A 181 -17.52 -1.86 19.19
C MET A 181 -17.47 -1.78 20.72
N LYS A 182 -18.55 -1.37 21.38
CA LYS A 182 -18.64 -1.38 22.84
C LYS A 182 -18.51 -2.80 23.40
N GLN A 183 -19.23 -3.76 22.83
CA GLN A 183 -19.11 -5.18 23.22
C GLN A 183 -17.69 -5.71 23.02
N LEU A 184 -17.04 -5.37 21.89
CA LEU A 184 -15.67 -5.75 21.60
C LEU A 184 -14.69 -5.19 22.65
N MET A 185 -14.85 -3.93 23.06
CA MET A 185 -14.02 -3.31 24.08
C MET A 185 -14.33 -3.80 25.51
N ALA A 186 -15.55 -4.26 25.75
CA ALA A 186 -15.99 -4.83 27.04
C ALA A 186 -15.58 -6.29 27.24
N LEU A 187 -15.05 -6.98 26.21
CA LEU A 187 -14.56 -8.34 26.36
C LEU A 187 -13.50 -8.39 27.48
N ASP A 188 -13.58 -9.46 28.26
CA ASP A 188 -12.53 -9.77 29.22
C ASP A 188 -11.29 -10.28 28.45
N TRP A 189 -10.25 -9.46 28.46
CA TRP A 189 -8.99 -9.70 27.78
C TRP A 189 -7.93 -10.07 28.80
N ASP A 190 -7.37 -11.27 28.67
CA ASP A 190 -6.22 -11.63 29.47
C ASP A 190 -4.96 -10.80 29.08
N TRP A 191 -3.87 -11.06 29.76
CA TRP A 191 -2.61 -10.33 29.59
C TRP A 191 -2.09 -10.36 28.13
N THR A 192 -2.16 -11.53 27.48
CA THR A 192 -1.65 -11.71 26.10
C THR A 192 -2.58 -11.05 25.10
N ASP A 193 -3.88 -11.14 25.32
CA ASP A 193 -4.89 -10.58 24.45
C ASP A 193 -5.04 -9.05 24.61
N SER A 194 -4.64 -8.48 25.75
CA SER A 194 -4.77 -7.03 26.01
C SER A 194 -4.05 -6.16 24.98
N VAL A 195 -2.95 -6.63 24.39
CA VAL A 195 -2.22 -5.93 23.32
C VAL A 195 -3.06 -5.86 22.04
N TYR A 196 -3.85 -6.88 21.72
CA TYR A 196 -4.75 -6.87 20.57
C TYR A 196 -5.94 -5.93 20.80
N LYS A 197 -6.50 -5.89 22.02
CA LYS A 197 -7.50 -4.89 22.40
C LYS A 197 -6.98 -3.47 22.15
N LEU A 198 -5.76 -3.16 22.58
CA LEU A 198 -5.12 -1.87 22.33
C LEU A 198 -4.93 -1.60 20.84
N ALA A 199 -4.52 -2.60 20.05
CA ALA A 199 -4.40 -2.48 18.61
C ALA A 199 -5.76 -2.19 17.93
N PHE A 200 -6.84 -2.83 18.40
CA PHE A 200 -8.19 -2.57 17.90
C PHE A 200 -8.68 -1.16 18.24
N LYS A 201 -8.42 -0.67 19.45
CA LYS A 201 -8.68 0.72 19.85
C LYS A 201 -7.95 1.69 18.91
N VAL A 202 -6.65 1.49 18.71
CA VAL A 202 -5.81 2.33 17.84
C VAL A 202 -6.30 2.32 16.38
N ALA A 203 -6.66 1.15 15.85
CA ALA A 203 -7.22 1.04 14.51
C ALA A 203 -8.57 1.76 14.38
N ALA A 204 -9.43 1.65 15.40
CA ALA A 204 -10.77 2.24 15.40
C ALA A 204 -10.77 3.76 15.65
N LEU A 205 -9.80 4.29 16.39
CA LEU A 205 -9.71 5.71 16.74
C LEU A 205 -8.86 6.52 15.77
N PHE A 206 -7.70 5.98 15.40
CA PHE A 206 -6.71 6.70 14.59
C PHE A 206 -6.65 6.19 13.15
N GLY A 207 -7.36 5.13 12.84
CA GLY A 207 -7.43 4.57 11.50
C GLY A 207 -6.12 4.00 10.97
N LEU A 208 -5.22 3.53 11.83
CA LEU A 208 -3.95 2.94 11.43
C LEU A 208 -4.18 1.64 10.64
N ARG A 209 -3.35 1.41 9.62
CA ARG A 209 -3.30 0.12 8.93
C ARG A 209 -2.59 -0.91 9.82
N ALA A 210 -2.90 -2.20 9.65
CA ALA A 210 -2.24 -3.27 10.40
C ALA A 210 -0.71 -3.18 10.35
N GLY A 211 -0.14 -2.90 9.17
CA GLY A 211 1.31 -2.70 9.03
C GLY A 211 1.85 -1.45 9.72
N GLU A 212 1.07 -0.37 9.82
CA GLU A 212 1.43 0.85 10.55
C GLU A 212 1.41 0.59 12.06
N ILE A 213 0.43 -0.18 12.56
CA ILE A 213 0.38 -0.62 13.97
C ILE A 213 1.59 -1.49 14.29
N SER A 214 1.90 -2.49 13.46
CA SER A 214 3.09 -3.32 13.64
C SER A 214 4.38 -2.51 13.58
N GLY A 215 4.45 -1.49 12.71
CA GLY A 215 5.64 -0.66 12.54
C GLY A 215 5.79 0.49 13.53
N LEU A 216 4.81 0.72 14.42
CA LEU A 216 4.84 1.83 15.37
C LEU A 216 5.93 1.65 16.42
N GLN A 217 6.82 2.64 16.56
CA GLN A 217 7.92 2.65 17.50
C GLN A 217 7.68 3.65 18.64
N VAL A 218 8.44 3.50 19.73
CA VAL A 218 8.37 4.40 20.91
C VAL A 218 8.64 5.85 20.50
N CYS A 219 9.66 6.09 19.67
CA CYS A 219 10.01 7.43 19.16
C CYS A 219 8.93 8.07 18.25
N ASP A 220 7.89 7.33 17.89
CA ASP A 220 6.74 7.87 17.13
C ASP A 220 5.67 8.48 18.05
N ILE A 221 5.83 8.40 19.39
CA ILE A 221 4.87 8.90 20.37
C ILE A 221 5.47 10.09 21.10
N ASP A 222 4.92 11.27 20.86
CA ASP A 222 5.25 12.47 21.63
C ASP A 222 4.17 12.70 22.69
N ALA A 223 4.41 12.18 23.89
CA ALA A 223 3.50 12.34 25.02
C ALA A 223 3.50 13.77 25.61
N VAL A 224 4.47 14.62 25.28
CA VAL A 224 4.50 16.02 25.73
C VAL A 224 3.63 16.90 24.83
N ALA A 225 3.73 16.70 23.52
CA ALA A 225 2.92 17.42 22.54
C ALA A 225 1.55 16.76 22.24
N ASP A 226 1.28 15.58 22.81
CA ASP A 226 0.11 14.73 22.51
C ASP A 226 -0.04 14.43 21.02
N LEU A 227 1.06 13.97 20.41
CA LEU A 227 1.13 13.68 18.97
C LEU A 227 1.59 12.24 18.73
N LEU A 228 1.05 11.63 17.67
CA LEU A 228 1.43 10.34 17.13
C LEU A 228 1.90 10.53 15.70
N TYR A 229 3.15 10.14 15.43
CA TYR A 229 3.76 10.22 14.11
C TYR A 229 3.63 8.87 13.40
N ILE A 230 2.99 8.83 12.25
CA ILE A 230 2.86 7.61 11.45
C ILE A 230 3.86 7.70 10.29
N ARG A 231 5.05 7.16 10.53
CA ARG A 231 6.21 7.22 9.63
C ARG A 231 6.61 5.86 9.10
N HIS A 232 6.21 4.80 9.78
CA HIS A 232 6.68 3.46 9.51
C HIS A 232 5.54 2.48 9.21
N SER A 233 5.86 1.44 8.48
CA SER A 233 4.99 0.28 8.28
C SER A 233 5.85 -0.98 8.25
N TRP A 234 5.37 -2.05 8.85
CA TRP A 234 6.07 -3.33 8.91
C TRP A 234 5.30 -4.42 8.15
N ASN A 235 6.01 -5.30 7.48
CA ASN A 235 5.49 -6.57 6.98
C ASN A 235 6.59 -7.65 7.01
N ASP A 236 6.19 -8.90 6.83
CA ASP A 236 7.07 -10.08 6.94
C ASP A 236 8.18 -10.15 5.86
N THR A 237 7.96 -9.55 4.70
CA THR A 237 8.90 -9.59 3.57
C THR A 237 9.86 -8.41 3.59
N ASP A 238 9.33 -7.19 3.60
CA ASP A 238 10.13 -5.96 3.49
C ASP A 238 10.60 -5.45 4.88
N LYS A 239 10.14 -6.07 5.98
CA LYS A 239 10.39 -5.68 7.37
C LYS A 239 9.90 -4.26 7.65
N LEU A 240 10.59 -3.52 8.54
CA LEU A 240 10.29 -2.12 8.79
C LEU A 240 10.69 -1.28 7.58
N LYS A 241 9.80 -0.41 7.15
CA LYS A 241 10.01 0.53 6.06
C LYS A 241 9.27 1.81 6.33
N ASP A 242 9.74 2.89 5.74
CA ASP A 242 9.02 4.15 5.75
C ASP A 242 7.66 4.04 5.05
N THR A 243 6.72 4.88 5.42
CA THR A 243 5.44 4.95 4.73
C THR A 243 5.67 5.31 3.26
N LYS A 244 4.86 4.72 2.36
CA LYS A 244 5.06 4.89 0.91
C LYS A 244 5.03 6.37 0.52
N ASN A 245 6.10 6.83 -0.15
CA ASN A 245 6.17 8.12 -0.85
C ASN A 245 5.93 9.37 0.04
N GLY A 246 6.41 9.39 1.29
CA GLY A 246 6.22 10.53 2.17
C GLY A 246 4.77 10.72 2.63
N ASP A 247 4.01 9.64 2.76
CA ASP A 247 2.67 9.64 3.37
C ASP A 247 2.75 9.71 4.91
N ASP A 248 3.84 10.30 5.43
CA ASP A 248 3.99 10.57 6.84
C ASP A 248 2.88 11.50 7.29
N ARG A 249 2.26 11.16 8.39
CA ARG A 249 1.21 11.97 8.96
C ARG A 249 1.31 12.05 10.46
N THR A 250 0.88 13.16 10.99
CA THR A 250 0.80 13.40 12.43
C THR A 250 -0.66 13.38 12.86
N ILE A 251 -0.95 12.62 13.90
CA ILE A 251 -2.28 12.47 14.46
C ILE A 251 -2.25 13.03 15.89
N PRO A 252 -3.12 13.99 16.25
CA PRO A 252 -3.27 14.39 17.63
C PRO A 252 -3.91 13.25 18.41
N ILE A 253 -3.36 12.94 19.58
CA ILE A 253 -3.87 11.92 20.47
C ILE A 253 -4.18 12.51 21.86
N GLU A 254 -5.01 11.82 22.62
CA GLU A 254 -5.25 12.18 24.01
C GLU A 254 -4.09 11.66 24.85
N HIS A 255 -3.70 12.42 25.91
CA HIS A 255 -2.52 12.14 26.73
C HIS A 255 -2.55 10.73 27.36
N GLY A 256 -3.70 10.28 27.86
CA GLY A 256 -3.86 8.95 28.45
C GLY A 256 -3.60 7.83 27.44
N VAL A 257 -3.95 8.04 26.16
CA VAL A 257 -3.67 7.09 25.07
C VAL A 257 -2.17 7.00 24.80
N ALA A 258 -1.46 8.14 24.78
CA ALA A 258 -0.01 8.15 24.65
C ALA A 258 0.65 7.34 25.78
N LEU A 259 0.19 7.54 27.01
CA LEU A 259 0.70 6.81 28.18
C LEU A 259 0.38 5.30 28.11
N GLU A 260 -0.81 4.91 27.64
CA GLU A 260 -1.19 3.49 27.47
C GLU A 260 -0.29 2.81 26.43
N LEU A 261 -0.05 3.45 25.29
CA LEU A 261 0.86 2.95 24.26
C LEU A 261 2.29 2.78 24.78
N LEU A 262 2.82 3.78 25.47
CA LEU A 262 4.16 3.72 26.09
C LEU A 262 4.23 2.66 27.20
N ALA A 263 3.18 2.51 28.00
CA ALA A 263 3.11 1.46 29.02
C ALA A 263 3.15 0.06 28.39
N ASN A 264 2.48 -0.13 27.25
CA ASN A 264 2.57 -1.39 26.51
C ASN A 264 3.98 -1.64 25.98
N ALA A 265 4.62 -0.62 25.39
CA ALA A 265 5.99 -0.72 24.89
C ALA A 265 7.00 -1.05 25.99
N ARG A 266 6.86 -0.45 27.18
CA ARG A 266 7.74 -0.71 28.35
C ARG A 266 7.72 -2.14 28.86
N ARG A 267 6.73 -2.94 28.49
CA ARG A 267 6.71 -4.39 28.77
C ARG A 267 7.69 -5.17 27.92
N ASN A 268 8.22 -4.58 26.83
CA ASN A 268 9.23 -5.20 26.00
C ASN A 268 10.54 -5.32 26.79
N PRO A 269 11.11 -6.53 26.96
CA PRO A 269 12.39 -6.73 27.67
C PRO A 269 13.56 -5.91 27.08
N SER A 270 13.52 -5.63 25.77
CA SER A 270 14.52 -4.84 25.05
C SER A 270 14.06 -3.40 24.80
N TYR A 271 13.33 -2.80 25.74
CA TYR A 271 12.76 -1.46 25.60
C TYR A 271 13.82 -0.38 25.28
N SER A 272 13.57 0.38 24.23
CA SER A 272 14.36 1.53 23.78
C SER A 272 13.47 2.46 22.94
N ASP A 273 13.99 3.60 22.51
CA ASP A 273 13.25 4.54 21.65
C ASP A 273 12.86 3.95 20.29
N THR A 274 13.62 2.99 19.80
CA THR A 274 13.34 2.28 18.55
C THR A 274 12.54 0.97 18.72
N SER A 275 12.16 0.63 19.95
CA SER A 275 11.35 -0.55 20.22
C SER A 275 9.96 -0.42 19.63
N PHE A 276 9.42 -1.53 19.13
CA PHE A 276 8.03 -1.58 18.67
C PHE A 276 7.05 -1.44 19.83
N VAL A 277 6.05 -0.61 19.66
CA VAL A 277 4.95 -0.47 20.64
C VAL A 277 4.15 -1.77 20.74
N PHE A 278 3.87 -2.40 19.61
CA PHE A 278 3.18 -3.69 19.51
C PHE A 278 4.19 -4.81 19.24
N TRP A 279 5.04 -5.06 20.22
CA TRP A 279 6.10 -6.07 20.13
C TRP A 279 5.59 -7.50 20.31
N SER A 280 6.29 -8.46 19.71
CA SER A 280 5.97 -9.87 19.79
C SER A 280 6.58 -10.52 21.03
N SER A 281 5.77 -11.16 21.86
CA SER A 281 6.26 -11.99 22.97
C SER A 281 6.83 -13.35 22.49
N LYS A 282 6.63 -13.72 21.23
CA LYS A 282 7.06 -15.00 20.66
C LYS A 282 8.38 -14.91 19.91
N VAL A 283 8.71 -13.74 19.38
CA VAL A 283 9.91 -13.53 18.56
C VAL A 283 10.58 -12.24 19.03
N ASN A 284 11.81 -12.35 19.53
CA ASN A 284 12.60 -11.22 20.02
C ASN A 284 12.80 -10.17 18.90
N ASP A 285 12.78 -8.92 19.28
CA ASP A 285 13.03 -7.75 18.42
C ASP A 285 12.14 -7.68 17.18
N GLN A 286 10.98 -8.33 17.21
CA GLN A 286 9.98 -8.29 16.14
C GLN A 286 8.67 -7.72 16.66
N PRO A 287 7.91 -7.02 15.82
CA PRO A 287 6.55 -6.62 16.16
C PRO A 287 5.58 -7.79 16.02
N ILE A 288 4.36 -7.62 16.53
CA ILE A 288 3.23 -8.48 16.18
C ILE A 288 3.01 -8.40 14.67
N TRP A 289 2.86 -9.52 14.02
CA TRP A 289 2.64 -9.59 12.58
C TRP A 289 1.25 -9.04 12.20
N PRO A 290 1.14 -8.27 11.12
CA PRO A 290 -0.13 -7.70 10.69
C PRO A 290 -1.26 -8.71 10.52
N SER A 291 -0.97 -9.95 10.09
CA SER A 291 -1.96 -11.04 9.95
C SER A 291 -2.54 -11.49 11.28
N SER A 292 -1.76 -11.40 12.38
CA SER A 292 -2.24 -11.80 13.69
C SER A 292 -3.38 -10.89 14.19
N PHE A 293 -3.41 -9.62 13.75
CA PHE A 293 -4.54 -8.74 14.08
C PHE A 293 -5.84 -9.17 13.41
N ASP A 294 -5.79 -9.73 12.20
CA ASP A 294 -6.98 -10.30 11.54
C ASP A 294 -7.48 -11.52 12.31
N ASP A 295 -6.58 -12.45 12.68
CA ASP A 295 -6.94 -13.70 13.35
C ASP A 295 -7.60 -13.42 14.71
N ASP A 296 -6.96 -12.58 15.55
CA ASP A 296 -7.51 -12.23 16.87
C ASP A 296 -8.79 -11.40 16.76
N PHE A 297 -8.90 -10.52 15.75
CA PHE A 297 -10.12 -9.77 15.50
C PHE A 297 -11.29 -10.71 15.16
N TYR A 298 -11.07 -11.76 14.37
CA TYR A 298 -12.13 -12.73 14.03
C TYR A 298 -12.57 -13.52 15.25
N ILE A 299 -11.64 -13.93 16.11
CA ILE A 299 -11.95 -14.57 17.39
C ILE A 299 -12.76 -13.64 18.29
N ALA A 300 -12.36 -12.37 18.38
CA ALA A 300 -13.08 -11.39 19.20
C ALA A 300 -14.49 -11.10 18.67
N MET A 301 -14.68 -11.05 17.34
CA MET A 301 -16.00 -10.91 16.72
C MET A 301 -16.91 -12.11 17.06
N GLN A 302 -16.38 -13.33 17.07
CA GLN A 302 -17.12 -14.51 17.50
C GLN A 302 -17.49 -14.46 18.99
N LYS A 303 -16.58 -13.98 19.86
CA LYS A 303 -16.85 -13.81 21.29
C LYS A 303 -18.01 -12.84 21.58
N ILE A 304 -18.21 -11.82 20.73
CA ILE A 304 -19.37 -10.91 20.84
C ILE A 304 -20.61 -11.39 20.08
N GLY A 305 -20.63 -12.65 19.62
CA GLY A 305 -21.79 -13.28 19.00
C GLY A 305 -21.95 -13.09 17.50
N ILE A 306 -20.95 -12.55 16.80
CA ILE A 306 -20.95 -12.42 15.33
C ILE A 306 -20.30 -13.65 14.71
N SER A 307 -21.10 -14.50 14.06
CA SER A 307 -20.58 -15.70 13.41
C SER A 307 -19.66 -15.36 12.22
N GLU A 308 -18.85 -16.34 11.79
CA GLU A 308 -17.98 -16.17 10.63
C GLU A 308 -18.78 -15.89 9.36
N GLU A 309 -19.94 -16.52 9.19
CA GLU A 309 -20.86 -16.29 8.07
C GLU A 309 -21.37 -14.85 8.06
N GLN A 310 -21.87 -14.35 9.18
CA GLN A 310 -22.34 -12.97 9.34
C GLN A 310 -21.21 -11.96 9.09
N ARG A 311 -20.02 -12.23 9.61
CA ARG A 311 -18.84 -11.40 9.38
C ARG A 311 -18.47 -11.36 7.89
N LYS A 312 -18.45 -12.52 7.23
CA LYS A 312 -18.17 -12.62 5.79
C LYS A 312 -19.26 -11.97 4.95
N GLU A 313 -20.54 -12.18 5.28
CA GLU A 313 -21.65 -11.55 4.60
C GLU A 313 -21.56 -10.02 4.67
N ARG A 314 -21.27 -9.47 5.82
CA ARG A 314 -21.06 -8.05 6.05
C ARG A 314 -19.71 -7.55 5.54
N ASN A 315 -18.82 -8.42 5.09
CA ASN A 315 -17.46 -8.10 4.63
C ASN A 315 -16.65 -7.32 5.69
N ILE A 316 -16.74 -7.74 6.96
CA ILE A 316 -15.99 -7.16 8.08
C ILE A 316 -14.67 -7.90 8.25
N VAL A 317 -13.56 -7.15 8.31
CA VAL A 317 -12.20 -7.61 8.58
C VAL A 317 -11.53 -6.61 9.53
N PHE A 318 -10.33 -6.88 10.03
CA PHE A 318 -9.59 -5.92 10.87
C PHE A 318 -9.50 -4.52 10.23
N HIS A 319 -9.25 -4.43 8.93
CA HIS A 319 -9.23 -3.15 8.21
C HIS A 319 -10.58 -2.37 8.26
N SER A 320 -11.68 -3.03 8.62
CA SER A 320 -12.97 -2.38 8.84
C SER A 320 -12.96 -1.40 10.02
N LEU A 321 -12.05 -1.58 11.00
CA LEU A 321 -11.85 -0.63 12.09
C LEU A 321 -11.36 0.73 11.57
N ARG A 322 -10.49 0.74 10.57
CA ARG A 322 -10.08 1.97 9.89
C ARG A 322 -11.23 2.63 9.12
N HIS A 323 -12.13 1.84 8.51
CA HIS A 323 -13.36 2.38 7.89
C HIS A 323 -14.32 2.91 8.93
N TYR A 324 -14.41 2.29 10.10
CA TYR A 324 -15.16 2.80 11.26
C TYR A 324 -14.61 4.17 11.68
N CYS A 325 -13.30 4.30 11.89
CA CYS A 325 -12.63 5.57 12.17
C CYS A 325 -12.98 6.65 11.13
N ALA A 326 -12.83 6.32 9.84
CA ALA A 326 -13.17 7.23 8.75
C ALA A 326 -14.60 7.75 8.84
N THR A 327 -15.55 6.85 9.11
CA THR A 327 -16.98 7.16 9.24
C THR A 327 -17.22 8.06 10.45
N GLN A 328 -16.62 7.75 11.59
CA GLN A 328 -16.78 8.54 12.82
C GLN A 328 -16.25 9.97 12.67
N ILE A 329 -15.07 10.14 12.05
CA ILE A 329 -14.48 11.45 11.81
C ILE A 329 -15.31 12.23 10.77
N ALA A 330 -15.66 11.59 9.65
CA ALA A 330 -16.41 12.26 8.58
C ALA A 330 -17.81 12.74 9.05
N GLN A 331 -18.48 11.98 9.92
CA GLN A 331 -19.78 12.38 10.49
C GLN A 331 -19.67 13.56 11.46
N ARG A 332 -18.56 13.70 12.17
CA ARG A 332 -18.37 14.73 13.21
C ARG A 332 -17.60 15.96 12.73
N THR A 333 -16.87 15.84 11.62
CA THR A 333 -16.06 16.93 11.06
C THR A 333 -16.30 17.09 9.56
N SER A 334 -15.49 16.45 8.71
CA SER A 334 -15.69 16.38 7.27
C SER A 334 -14.98 15.15 6.68
N LEU A 335 -15.40 14.75 5.47
CA LEU A 335 -14.75 13.69 4.71
C LEU A 335 -13.27 14.02 4.43
N GLU A 336 -12.98 15.29 4.15
CA GLU A 336 -11.62 15.77 3.85
C GLU A 336 -10.69 15.59 5.06
N ILE A 337 -11.16 15.91 6.26
CA ILE A 337 -10.38 15.71 7.49
C ILE A 337 -10.16 14.22 7.73
N ALA A 338 -11.20 13.39 7.57
CA ALA A 338 -11.06 11.95 7.69
C ALA A 338 -10.00 11.40 6.72
N MET A 339 -10.03 11.81 5.45
CA MET A 339 -9.04 11.40 4.45
C MET A 339 -7.62 11.84 4.81
N LYS A 340 -7.43 13.04 5.36
CA LYS A 340 -6.13 13.55 5.79
C LYS A 340 -5.56 12.74 6.98
N ILE A 341 -6.37 12.49 8.00
CA ILE A 341 -5.97 11.68 9.17
C ILE A 341 -5.60 10.26 8.76
N LEU A 342 -6.33 9.71 7.79
CA LEU A 342 -6.08 8.38 7.25
C LEU A 342 -4.89 8.31 6.28
N GLY A 343 -4.42 9.43 5.73
CA GLY A 343 -3.40 9.45 4.69
C GLY A 343 -3.93 8.84 3.38
N HIS A 344 -5.14 9.23 2.96
CA HIS A 344 -5.67 8.89 1.64
C HIS A 344 -5.29 9.96 0.63
N ARG A 345 -4.69 9.58 -0.49
CA ARG A 345 -4.27 10.50 -1.54
C ARG A 345 -5.40 10.83 -2.51
N THR A 346 -5.79 12.12 -2.59
CA THR A 346 -6.28 12.72 -3.82
C THR A 346 -5.51 14.02 -4.04
N GLU A 347 -5.09 14.30 -5.28
CA GLU A 347 -4.26 15.47 -5.63
C GLU A 347 -4.90 16.82 -5.30
N GLU A 348 -6.22 16.90 -5.24
CA GLU A 348 -6.95 18.13 -4.93
C GLU A 348 -6.79 18.57 -3.48
N MET A 349 -6.46 17.66 -2.57
CA MET A 349 -6.45 17.96 -1.13
C MET A 349 -5.16 18.66 -0.65
N THR A 350 -4.07 18.58 -1.37
CA THR A 350 -2.81 19.25 -1.01
C THR A 350 -2.88 20.77 -1.17
N ARG A 351 -3.81 21.29 -1.96
CA ARG A 351 -3.94 22.73 -2.25
C ARG A 351 -4.78 23.54 -1.24
N LEU A 352 -5.52 22.91 -0.33
CA LEU A 352 -6.56 23.55 0.48
C LEU A 352 -6.16 23.94 1.92
N TYR A 353 -4.91 23.73 2.34
CA TYR A 353 -4.55 23.95 3.74
C TYR A 353 -3.45 24.99 3.93
N SER A 354 -3.85 26.20 4.35
CA SER A 354 -2.94 27.12 5.04
C SER A 354 -2.59 26.54 6.44
N ALA A 355 -1.37 26.79 6.93
CA ALA A 355 -0.90 26.24 8.21
C ALA A 355 -1.84 26.57 9.40
N HIS A 356 -2.52 27.73 9.37
CA HIS A 356 -3.42 28.22 10.43
C HIS A 356 -4.76 27.45 10.49
N GLU A 357 -5.36 27.12 9.32
CA GLU A 357 -6.57 26.28 9.28
C GLU A 357 -6.31 24.85 9.73
N THR A 358 -5.09 24.35 9.47
CA THR A 358 -4.69 23.00 9.84
C THR A 358 -4.71 22.82 11.35
N GLN A 359 -4.20 23.76 12.15
CA GLN A 359 -4.14 23.63 13.61
C GLN A 359 -5.52 23.63 14.26
N THR A 360 -6.43 24.50 13.83
CA THR A 360 -7.79 24.54 14.34
C THR A 360 -8.55 23.24 14.05
N LYS A 361 -8.37 22.72 12.81
CA LYS A 361 -9.01 21.46 12.40
C LYS A 361 -8.41 20.25 13.12
N LEU A 362 -7.11 20.24 13.41
CA LEU A 362 -6.47 19.19 14.21
C LEU A 362 -6.98 19.19 15.67
N ASN A 363 -7.21 20.37 16.26
CA ASN A 363 -7.80 20.44 17.60
C ASN A 363 -9.22 19.85 17.63
N ASN A 364 -10.06 20.15 16.64
CA ASN A 364 -11.39 19.54 16.53
C ASN A 364 -11.31 18.00 16.39
N VAL A 365 -10.32 17.48 15.66
CA VAL A 365 -10.08 16.04 15.54
C VAL A 365 -9.65 15.45 16.89
N LYS A 366 -8.79 16.12 17.65
CA LYS A 366 -8.38 15.68 19.00
C LYS A 366 -9.61 15.48 19.89
N ASP A 367 -10.54 16.43 19.91
CA ASP A 367 -11.77 16.34 20.71
C ASP A 367 -12.66 15.17 20.30
N VAL A 368 -12.81 14.92 18.99
CA VAL A 368 -13.58 13.78 18.47
C VAL A 368 -12.92 12.46 18.86
N LEU A 369 -11.60 12.36 18.76
CA LEU A 369 -10.86 11.14 19.13
C LEU A 369 -10.90 10.88 20.63
N ALA A 370 -10.78 11.93 21.47
CA ALA A 370 -10.92 11.83 22.93
C ALA A 370 -12.33 11.37 23.36
N GLN A 371 -13.38 11.87 22.69
CA GLN A 371 -14.75 11.41 22.93
C GLN A 371 -14.92 9.94 22.53
N GLY A 372 -14.41 9.54 21.36
CA GLY A 372 -14.43 8.15 20.93
C GLY A 372 -13.70 7.21 21.90
N TRP A 373 -12.56 7.63 22.42
CA TRP A 373 -11.83 6.87 23.42
C TRP A 373 -12.64 6.66 24.70
N LYS A 374 -13.27 7.73 25.24
CA LYS A 374 -14.13 7.64 26.42
C LYS A 374 -15.33 6.70 26.22
N ILE A 375 -15.93 6.71 25.01
CA ILE A 375 -17.04 5.79 24.68
C ILE A 375 -16.56 4.33 24.72
N LEU A 376 -15.38 4.05 24.16
CA LEU A 376 -14.83 2.70 24.16
C LEU A 376 -14.28 2.25 25.54
N GLU A 377 -13.97 3.18 26.43
CA GLU A 377 -13.53 2.88 27.80
C GLU A 377 -14.70 2.71 28.78
N SER A 378 -15.84 3.37 28.50
CA SER A 378 -17.04 3.28 29.35
C SER A 378 -17.86 1.99 29.10
N ALA A 379 -17.41 1.11 28.23
CA ALA A 379 -17.97 -0.22 27.97
C ALA A 379 -17.20 -1.27 28.76
#